data_f591cae315c1211be8d6e11589cfc3f2
#
_entry.id   f591cae315c1211be8d6e11589cfc3f2
#
_cell.length_a   1.000
_cell.length_b   1.000
_cell.length_c   1.000
_cell.angle_alpha   90.00
_cell.angle_beta   90.00
_cell.angle_gamma   90.00
#
_symmetry.space_group_name_H-M   'P 1'
#
loop_
_entity.id
_entity.type
_entity.pdbx_description
1 polymer ?
#
loop_
_entity_poly.entity_id
_entity_poly.type
_entity_poly.pdbx_seq_one_letter_code
_entity_poly.pdbx_strand_id
1 'polypeptide(L)'
;MHVNVIVLAAALSLLLPAVGQAQEQKGRILFDDGWKFHKGDVPEASSPTFSDSGWRAVTLPHDWSIEGPFSNQWASATGFLPGGVGWYRKSFRTAAAWKGKQCFIYFDGVYKNSEVWINGHYLGKRPSGFASFEYELTPYLNPGGVNVLSVKADHSEFADSRWYTGSGIYRDVYLDIKDPVHIGLWGVSFQADSIAERSALGRVNVEVVNSQPSDLPVSVRAVLIDENGRPVAKSAFSTVAAGAKTTQAALSFSIGNPRLWSIAHPSLYRLTVTVSQGTKVLDSWSGQVGIRSCRFDPNEGFFLNGRNLKIKGVCVHDDAGVLGVAVPREVWVRRLRVLKESGCNTLRLSHNPHADYLYTLCDEMGFLIMDEAFDEWETGKNKWIKGWNQGTPGKDGAHEYFAAWGERDLSDMVKRDRIHPFIH
;
A
#
# COMPACT_ATOMS: atom_id res chain seq x y z
N MET A 1 36.30 -58.07 5.10
CA MET A 1 36.64 -56.75 5.56
C MET A 1 35.71 -55.76 4.80
N HIS A 2 34.62 -55.34 5.45
CA HIS A 2 33.69 -54.37 4.88
C HIS A 2 33.96 -53.02 5.55
N VAL A 3 34.37 -52.06 4.76
CA VAL A 3 34.61 -50.69 5.22
C VAL A 3 33.30 -49.91 5.01
N ASN A 4 32.65 -49.54 6.14
CA ASN A 4 31.50 -48.65 6.14
C ASN A 4 32.00 -47.20 6.03
N VAL A 5 31.69 -46.54 4.93
CA VAL A 5 31.90 -45.10 4.77
C VAL A 5 30.65 -44.38 5.30
N ILE A 6 30.79 -43.72 6.43
CA ILE A 6 29.78 -42.83 6.98
C ILE A 6 29.93 -41.46 6.28
N VAL A 7 28.96 -41.11 5.43
CA VAL A 7 28.86 -39.74 4.85
C VAL A 7 28.12 -38.86 5.84
N LEU A 8 28.84 -37.97 6.50
CA LEU A 8 28.27 -36.92 7.33
C LEU A 8 27.74 -35.80 6.39
N ALA A 9 26.43 -35.73 6.17
CA ALA A 9 25.81 -34.61 5.52
C ALA A 9 25.69 -33.44 6.52
N ALA A 10 26.60 -32.48 6.43
CA ALA A 10 26.45 -31.21 7.14
C ALA A 10 25.34 -30.38 6.47
N ALA A 11 24.17 -30.33 7.11
CA ALA A 11 23.10 -29.41 6.73
C ALA A 11 23.54 -27.99 7.08
N LEU A 12 23.98 -27.25 6.07
CA LEU A 12 24.23 -25.81 6.15
C LEU A 12 22.87 -25.10 6.13
N SER A 13 22.27 -24.89 7.29
CA SER A 13 21.09 -24.02 7.42
C SER A 13 21.53 -22.59 7.13
N LEU A 14 21.31 -22.16 5.89
CA LEU A 14 21.31 -20.75 5.52
C LEU A 14 20.20 -20.06 6.32
N LEU A 15 20.59 -19.41 7.41
CA LEU A 15 19.77 -18.38 8.06
C LEU A 15 19.60 -17.25 7.05
N LEU A 16 18.55 -17.33 6.24
CA LEU A 16 18.05 -16.17 5.53
C LEU A 16 17.68 -15.14 6.63
N PRO A 17 18.15 -13.89 6.53
CA PRO A 17 17.70 -12.85 7.44
C PRO A 17 16.17 -12.81 7.33
N ALA A 18 15.49 -12.72 8.46
CA ALA A 18 14.06 -12.55 8.52
C ALA A 18 13.70 -11.34 7.66
N VAL A 19 13.07 -11.58 6.53
CA VAL A 19 12.59 -10.55 5.62
C VAL A 19 11.63 -9.70 6.44
N GLY A 20 11.87 -8.40 6.49
CA GLY A 20 11.10 -7.45 7.27
C GLY A 20 9.61 -7.66 7.03
N GLN A 21 8.86 -7.77 8.12
CA GLN A 21 7.42 -7.90 8.04
C GLN A 21 6.84 -6.55 7.63
N ALA A 22 6.00 -6.56 6.61
CA ALA A 22 5.13 -5.44 6.25
C ALA A 22 4.39 -4.90 7.50
N GLN A 23 3.79 -3.72 7.38
CA GLN A 23 2.98 -3.16 8.47
C GLN A 23 1.96 -4.19 8.96
N GLU A 24 1.98 -4.47 10.26
CA GLU A 24 1.03 -5.39 10.89
C GLU A 24 -0.07 -4.59 11.58
N GLN A 25 -1.32 -4.83 11.19
CA GLN A 25 -2.48 -4.27 11.85
C GLN A 25 -3.31 -5.41 12.44
N LYS A 26 -3.74 -5.27 13.69
CA LYS A 26 -4.63 -6.23 14.33
C LYS A 26 -5.90 -6.42 13.52
N GLY A 27 -6.20 -7.68 13.16
CA GLY A 27 -7.41 -8.03 12.42
C GLY A 27 -7.31 -7.87 10.91
N ARG A 28 -6.14 -7.52 10.34
CA ARG A 28 -5.91 -7.51 8.89
C ARG A 28 -5.72 -8.93 8.36
N ILE A 29 -6.43 -9.26 7.30
CA ILE A 29 -6.45 -10.58 6.66
C ILE A 29 -6.21 -10.39 5.18
N LEU A 30 -5.19 -11.05 4.61
CA LEU A 30 -4.98 -11.09 3.16
C LEU A 30 -6.18 -11.78 2.49
N PHE A 31 -6.72 -11.16 1.44
CA PHE A 31 -7.99 -11.57 0.86
C PHE A 31 -7.90 -11.91 -0.64
N ASP A 32 -6.73 -12.29 -1.12
CA ASP A 32 -6.38 -12.47 -2.53
C ASP A 32 -6.89 -13.77 -3.15
N ASP A 33 -7.08 -14.82 -2.37
CA ASP A 33 -7.52 -16.12 -2.89
C ASP A 33 -9.01 -16.20 -3.17
N GLY A 34 -9.40 -17.09 -4.07
CA GLY A 34 -10.80 -17.48 -4.28
C GLY A 34 -11.66 -16.44 -4.98
N TRP A 35 -11.07 -15.58 -5.78
CA TRP A 35 -11.79 -14.68 -6.66
C TRP A 35 -12.20 -15.38 -7.95
N LYS A 36 -13.27 -14.88 -8.55
CA LYS A 36 -13.72 -15.23 -9.90
C LYS A 36 -13.66 -13.99 -10.78
N PHE A 37 -13.24 -14.18 -12.03
CA PHE A 37 -13.03 -13.10 -12.98
C PHE A 37 -13.77 -13.38 -14.30
N HIS A 38 -14.32 -12.31 -14.86
CA HIS A 38 -14.91 -12.28 -16.20
C HIS A 38 -14.48 -11.01 -16.93
N LYS A 39 -13.96 -11.17 -18.15
CA LYS A 39 -13.66 -10.04 -19.03
C LYS A 39 -14.89 -9.74 -19.89
N GLY A 40 -15.40 -8.54 -19.77
CA GLY A 40 -16.63 -8.05 -20.40
C GLY A 40 -17.48 -7.27 -19.41
N ASP A 41 -18.38 -6.44 -19.89
CA ASP A 41 -19.31 -5.71 -19.03
C ASP A 41 -20.54 -6.55 -18.74
N VAL A 42 -20.79 -6.82 -17.47
CA VAL A 42 -21.92 -7.59 -16.95
C VAL A 42 -22.50 -6.87 -15.74
N PRO A 43 -23.29 -5.81 -15.93
CA PRO A 43 -23.82 -4.99 -14.82
C PRO A 43 -24.59 -5.78 -13.76
N GLU A 44 -25.25 -6.87 -14.18
CA GLU A 44 -26.00 -7.77 -13.29
C GLU A 44 -25.09 -8.49 -12.27
N ALA A 45 -23.78 -8.52 -12.52
CA ALA A 45 -22.80 -9.11 -11.61
C ALA A 45 -22.66 -8.36 -10.27
N SER A 46 -23.19 -7.14 -10.15
CA SER A 46 -23.36 -6.44 -8.88
C SER A 46 -24.37 -7.12 -7.95
N SER A 47 -25.34 -7.89 -8.50
CA SER A 47 -26.37 -8.60 -7.73
C SER A 47 -25.78 -9.81 -6.99
N PRO A 48 -26.14 -10.04 -5.70
CA PRO A 48 -25.71 -11.22 -4.96
C PRO A 48 -26.28 -12.53 -5.53
N THR A 49 -27.41 -12.48 -6.27
CA THR A 49 -28.07 -13.64 -6.86
C THR A 49 -27.55 -13.99 -8.26
N PHE A 50 -26.69 -13.17 -8.84
CA PHE A 50 -26.07 -13.44 -10.13
C PHE A 50 -25.22 -14.72 -10.06
N SER A 51 -25.37 -15.60 -11.08
CA SER A 51 -24.57 -16.83 -11.15
C SER A 51 -23.24 -16.58 -11.85
N ASP A 52 -22.17 -16.73 -11.11
CA ASP A 52 -20.78 -16.64 -11.59
C ASP A 52 -20.15 -18.04 -11.82
N SER A 53 -20.96 -19.08 -12.00
CA SER A 53 -20.50 -20.48 -12.15
C SER A 53 -19.58 -20.70 -13.37
N GLY A 54 -19.78 -19.92 -14.43
CA GLY A 54 -18.96 -19.97 -15.65
C GLY A 54 -17.73 -19.05 -15.61
N TRP A 55 -17.48 -18.34 -14.51
CA TRP A 55 -16.36 -17.42 -14.41
C TRP A 55 -15.08 -18.16 -14.02
N ARG A 56 -13.96 -17.67 -14.53
CA ARG A 56 -12.63 -18.22 -14.23
C ARG A 56 -12.21 -17.91 -12.81
N ALA A 57 -11.68 -18.91 -12.10
CA ALA A 57 -11.02 -18.67 -10.81
C ALA A 57 -9.67 -17.96 -11.01
N VAL A 58 -9.40 -16.96 -10.19
CA VAL A 58 -8.14 -16.22 -10.17
C VAL A 58 -7.70 -15.98 -8.73
N THR A 59 -6.40 -15.84 -8.54
CA THR A 59 -5.78 -15.32 -7.33
C THR A 59 -5.25 -13.92 -7.63
N LEU A 60 -5.40 -12.99 -6.70
CA LEU A 60 -4.83 -11.65 -6.80
C LEU A 60 -3.37 -11.65 -6.35
N PRO A 61 -2.58 -10.71 -6.78
CA PRO A 61 -2.81 -9.68 -7.81
C PRO A 61 -3.03 -10.25 -9.21
N HIS A 62 -3.87 -9.57 -10.02
CA HIS A 62 -4.25 -10.06 -11.35
C HIS A 62 -4.33 -8.92 -12.37
N ASP A 63 -3.57 -9.06 -13.46
CA ASP A 63 -3.54 -8.16 -14.62
C ASP A 63 -4.03 -8.92 -15.85
N TRP A 64 -5.27 -8.65 -16.30
CA TRP A 64 -5.82 -9.38 -17.46
C TRP A 64 -5.27 -8.88 -18.81
N SER A 65 -4.65 -7.69 -18.85
CA SER A 65 -4.17 -7.15 -20.10
C SER A 65 -3.08 -8.01 -20.71
N ILE A 66 -2.15 -8.56 -19.89
CA ILE A 66 -1.09 -9.45 -20.36
C ILE A 66 -1.58 -10.82 -20.86
N GLU A 67 -2.79 -11.18 -20.58
CA GLU A 67 -3.40 -12.45 -21.02
C GLU A 67 -3.94 -12.37 -22.45
N GLY A 68 -4.12 -11.15 -22.97
CA GLY A 68 -4.64 -10.93 -24.32
C GLY A 68 -3.54 -10.88 -25.38
N PRO A 69 -3.90 -11.10 -26.65
CA PRO A 69 -2.94 -10.98 -27.74
C PRO A 69 -2.58 -9.51 -27.98
N PHE A 70 -1.33 -9.27 -28.36
CA PHE A 70 -0.94 -7.97 -28.90
C PHE A 70 -1.73 -7.64 -30.16
N SER A 71 -2.22 -6.41 -30.26
CA SER A 71 -2.98 -5.95 -31.42
C SER A 71 -2.77 -4.45 -31.66
N ASN A 72 -2.69 -4.05 -32.93
CA ASN A 72 -2.65 -2.63 -33.31
C ASN A 72 -4.01 -1.90 -33.11
N GLN A 73 -5.04 -2.59 -32.64
CA GLN A 73 -6.28 -1.97 -32.19
C GLN A 73 -6.11 -1.22 -30.87
N TRP A 74 -5.15 -1.66 -30.05
CA TRP A 74 -4.87 -1.08 -28.74
C TRP A 74 -3.81 0.00 -28.85
N ALA A 75 -3.72 0.86 -27.85
CA ALA A 75 -2.79 1.97 -27.87
C ALA A 75 -1.33 1.50 -27.80
N SER A 76 -0.46 2.08 -28.63
CA SER A 76 0.97 1.85 -28.55
C SER A 76 1.56 2.30 -27.22
N ALA A 77 1.02 3.36 -26.63
CA ALA A 77 1.44 3.87 -25.33
C ALA A 77 1.22 2.88 -24.17
N THR A 78 0.23 1.99 -24.29
CA THR A 78 -0.07 0.94 -23.31
C THR A 78 0.41 -0.44 -23.76
N GLY A 79 1.38 -0.51 -24.65
CA GLY A 79 2.06 -1.74 -25.06
C GLY A 79 1.28 -2.60 -26.05
N PHE A 80 0.27 -2.07 -26.74
CA PHE A 80 -0.58 -2.81 -27.69
C PHE A 80 -1.36 -3.97 -27.02
N LEU A 81 -1.57 -3.94 -25.72
CA LEU A 81 -2.32 -4.92 -24.96
C LEU A 81 -3.75 -4.43 -24.67
N PRO A 82 -4.70 -5.38 -24.52
CA PRO A 82 -6.12 -5.04 -24.42
C PRO A 82 -6.48 -4.35 -23.10
N GLY A 83 -7.23 -3.27 -23.20
CA GLY A 83 -8.04 -2.73 -22.11
C GLY A 83 -9.43 -3.38 -22.04
N GLY A 84 -10.43 -2.63 -21.61
CA GLY A 84 -11.84 -3.03 -21.53
C GLY A 84 -12.38 -3.08 -20.12
N VAL A 85 -13.52 -3.74 -19.93
CA VAL A 85 -14.17 -3.93 -18.63
C VAL A 85 -13.87 -5.33 -18.10
N GLY A 86 -13.57 -5.42 -16.81
CA GLY A 86 -13.44 -6.68 -16.10
C GLY A 86 -14.22 -6.68 -14.79
N TRP A 87 -14.85 -7.79 -14.49
CA TRP A 87 -15.58 -8.00 -13.25
C TRP A 87 -14.92 -9.07 -12.42
N TYR A 88 -14.83 -8.80 -11.12
CA TYR A 88 -14.37 -9.73 -10.10
C TYR A 88 -15.49 -10.00 -9.11
N ARG A 89 -15.61 -11.25 -8.67
CA ARG A 89 -16.56 -11.64 -7.62
C ARG A 89 -15.90 -12.57 -6.62
N LYS A 90 -16.25 -12.41 -5.34
CA LYS A 90 -15.81 -13.31 -4.30
C LYS A 90 -16.92 -13.53 -3.29
N SER A 91 -17.23 -14.81 -3.02
CA SER A 91 -18.15 -15.20 -1.95
C SER A 91 -17.37 -15.57 -0.70
N PHE A 92 -17.81 -15.08 0.47
CA PHE A 92 -17.19 -15.38 1.75
C PHE A 92 -18.21 -15.43 2.89
N ARG A 93 -17.81 -15.95 4.03
CA ARG A 93 -18.62 -15.96 5.25
C ARG A 93 -17.93 -15.18 6.36
N THR A 94 -18.73 -14.48 7.17
CA THR A 94 -18.21 -13.81 8.37
C THR A 94 -17.91 -14.85 9.46
N ALA A 95 -16.77 -14.72 10.13
CA ALA A 95 -16.48 -15.55 11.29
C ALA A 95 -17.29 -15.08 12.53
N ALA A 96 -17.62 -16.00 13.43
CA ALA A 96 -18.33 -15.66 14.67
C ALA A 96 -17.58 -14.59 15.51
N ALA A 97 -16.26 -14.57 15.44
CA ALA A 97 -15.39 -13.60 16.11
C ALA A 97 -15.53 -12.16 15.58
N TRP A 98 -16.21 -11.95 14.44
CA TRP A 98 -16.45 -10.61 13.88
C TRP A 98 -17.70 -9.93 14.46
N LYS A 99 -18.47 -10.64 15.29
CA LYS A 99 -19.65 -10.08 15.92
C LYS A 99 -19.30 -8.85 16.76
N GLY A 100 -19.97 -7.73 16.49
CA GLY A 100 -19.70 -6.44 17.15
C GLY A 100 -18.43 -5.72 16.71
N LYS A 101 -17.78 -6.21 15.65
CA LYS A 101 -16.66 -5.57 14.98
C LYS A 101 -17.11 -4.81 13.75
N GLN A 102 -16.28 -3.88 13.29
CA GLN A 102 -16.37 -3.29 11.96
C GLN A 102 -15.51 -4.09 10.98
N CYS A 103 -15.99 -4.22 9.76
CA CYS A 103 -15.31 -4.92 8.68
C CYS A 103 -15.13 -3.96 7.51
N PHE A 104 -13.90 -3.82 7.06
CA PHE A 104 -13.53 -2.99 5.92
C PHE A 104 -12.87 -3.85 4.85
N ILE A 105 -13.05 -3.46 3.58
CA ILE A 105 -12.29 -4.01 2.45
C ILE A 105 -11.30 -2.95 1.98
N TYR A 106 -10.02 -3.28 1.98
CA TYR A 106 -8.93 -2.43 1.52
C TYR A 106 -8.37 -2.96 0.20
N PHE A 107 -8.24 -2.08 -0.79
CA PHE A 107 -7.59 -2.33 -2.07
C PHE A 107 -6.31 -1.50 -2.14
N ASP A 108 -5.16 -2.14 -2.35
CA ASP A 108 -3.92 -1.40 -2.57
C ASP A 108 -3.85 -0.77 -3.97
N GLY A 109 -4.53 -1.36 -4.97
CA GLY A 109 -4.69 -0.77 -6.30
C GLY A 109 -5.60 -1.56 -7.23
N VAL A 110 -6.48 -0.83 -7.95
CA VAL A 110 -7.38 -1.40 -8.97
C VAL A 110 -7.35 -0.52 -10.20
N TYR A 111 -6.80 -0.98 -11.31
CA TYR A 111 -6.71 -0.21 -12.54
C TYR A 111 -7.84 -0.55 -13.50
N LYS A 112 -8.72 0.42 -13.79
CA LYS A 112 -9.04 1.72 -13.22
C LYS A 112 -10.56 1.90 -13.11
N ASN A 113 -11.03 3.12 -12.72
CA ASN A 113 -12.45 3.43 -12.59
C ASN A 113 -13.21 2.35 -11.83
N SER A 114 -12.61 1.88 -10.71
CA SER A 114 -13.18 0.77 -9.94
C SER A 114 -14.51 1.16 -9.29
N GLU A 115 -15.45 0.25 -9.34
CA GLU A 115 -16.70 0.32 -8.60
C GLU A 115 -16.87 -0.95 -7.76
N VAL A 116 -17.37 -0.83 -6.54
CA VAL A 116 -17.41 -1.92 -5.56
C VAL A 116 -18.80 -2.06 -4.97
N TRP A 117 -19.26 -3.30 -4.84
CA TRP A 117 -20.53 -3.68 -4.20
C TRP A 117 -20.33 -4.80 -3.20
N ILE A 118 -21.09 -4.77 -2.11
CA ILE A 118 -21.26 -5.88 -1.16
C ILE A 118 -22.73 -6.26 -1.09
N ASN A 119 -23.07 -7.53 -1.35
CA ASN A 119 -24.43 -8.02 -1.31
C ASN A 119 -25.43 -7.19 -2.15
N GLY A 120 -24.97 -6.60 -3.27
CA GLY A 120 -25.74 -5.72 -4.13
C GLY A 120 -25.78 -4.25 -3.69
N HIS A 121 -25.25 -3.90 -2.53
CA HIS A 121 -25.15 -2.51 -2.08
C HIS A 121 -23.89 -1.86 -2.66
N TYR A 122 -24.07 -0.76 -3.37
CA TYR A 122 -22.98 0.05 -3.93
C TYR A 122 -22.20 0.75 -2.82
N LEU A 123 -20.89 0.53 -2.79
CA LEU A 123 -20.01 1.13 -1.80
C LEU A 123 -19.34 2.42 -2.29
N GLY A 124 -19.03 2.50 -3.58
CA GLY A 124 -18.41 3.67 -4.16
C GLY A 124 -17.58 3.37 -5.40
N LYS A 125 -17.04 4.46 -5.95
CA LYS A 125 -16.14 4.49 -7.11
C LYS A 125 -14.79 5.06 -6.72
N ARG A 126 -13.70 4.54 -7.31
CA ARG A 126 -12.38 5.14 -7.30
C ARG A 126 -11.88 5.24 -8.75
N PRO A 127 -11.75 6.48 -9.32
CA PRO A 127 -11.28 6.67 -10.69
C PRO A 127 -9.80 6.35 -10.85
N SER A 128 -8.95 6.82 -9.91
CA SER A 128 -7.51 6.55 -9.94
C SER A 128 -7.23 5.05 -9.86
N GLY A 129 -6.46 4.53 -10.81
CA GLY A 129 -5.99 3.15 -10.79
C GLY A 129 -4.84 2.90 -9.83
N PHE A 130 -4.23 3.94 -9.28
CA PHE A 130 -3.01 3.86 -8.49
C PHE A 130 -3.20 4.16 -7.01
N ALA A 131 -4.29 4.83 -6.65
CA ALA A 131 -4.59 5.17 -5.27
C ALA A 131 -5.16 3.97 -4.52
N SER A 132 -4.63 3.72 -3.32
CA SER A 132 -5.20 2.76 -2.38
C SER A 132 -6.47 3.34 -1.72
N PHE A 133 -7.42 2.47 -1.36
CA PHE A 133 -8.68 2.90 -0.75
C PHE A 133 -9.34 1.80 0.06
N GLU A 134 -10.24 2.18 0.97
CA GLU A 134 -11.06 1.22 1.72
C GLU A 134 -12.54 1.59 1.68
N TYR A 135 -13.39 0.58 1.86
CA TYR A 135 -14.84 0.73 2.07
C TYR A 135 -15.29 -0.07 3.28
N GLU A 136 -16.23 0.49 4.05
CA GLU A 136 -16.87 -0.22 5.16
C GLU A 136 -17.93 -1.20 4.63
N LEU A 137 -17.83 -2.46 5.05
CA LEU A 137 -18.77 -3.53 4.71
C LEU A 137 -19.83 -3.75 5.79
N THR A 138 -19.55 -3.37 7.03
CA THR A 138 -20.31 -3.73 8.23
C THR A 138 -21.83 -3.60 8.11
N PRO A 139 -22.38 -2.46 7.58
CA PRO A 139 -23.82 -2.27 7.51
C PRO A 139 -24.56 -3.23 6.58
N TYR A 140 -23.82 -3.85 5.66
CA TYR A 140 -24.39 -4.64 4.55
C TYR A 140 -24.05 -6.12 4.62
N LEU A 141 -23.32 -6.56 5.68
CA LEU A 141 -22.94 -7.96 5.85
C LEU A 141 -24.12 -8.81 6.34
N ASN A 142 -24.17 -10.05 5.87
CA ASN A 142 -25.04 -11.12 6.37
C ASN A 142 -24.26 -11.92 7.43
N PRO A 143 -24.47 -11.67 8.75
CA PRO A 143 -23.71 -12.37 9.79
C PRO A 143 -23.93 -13.87 9.74
N GLY A 144 -22.83 -14.65 9.66
CA GLY A 144 -22.88 -16.12 9.53
C GLY A 144 -23.37 -16.63 8.17
N GLY A 145 -23.95 -15.76 7.33
CA GLY A 145 -24.41 -16.05 5.97
C GLY A 145 -23.32 -15.91 4.93
N VAL A 146 -23.71 -16.17 3.67
CA VAL A 146 -22.86 -15.89 2.50
C VAL A 146 -22.93 -14.41 2.20
N ASN A 147 -21.77 -13.80 1.98
CA ASN A 147 -21.61 -12.46 1.48
C ASN A 147 -20.93 -12.51 0.12
N VAL A 148 -21.33 -11.61 -0.77
CA VAL A 148 -20.79 -11.54 -2.14
C VAL A 148 -20.22 -10.15 -2.35
N LEU A 149 -18.92 -10.06 -2.53
CA LEU A 149 -18.22 -8.87 -2.98
C LEU A 149 -18.11 -8.88 -4.49
N SER A 150 -18.47 -7.77 -5.14
CA SER A 150 -18.34 -7.58 -6.59
C SER A 150 -17.52 -6.32 -6.86
N VAL A 151 -16.59 -6.40 -7.81
CA VAL A 151 -15.73 -5.29 -8.21
C VAL A 151 -15.75 -5.20 -9.73
N LYS A 152 -16.11 -4.04 -10.27
CA LYS A 152 -15.91 -3.67 -11.67
C LYS A 152 -14.62 -2.86 -11.77
N ALA A 153 -13.78 -3.17 -12.74
CA ALA A 153 -12.67 -2.32 -13.16
C ALA A 153 -12.88 -1.97 -14.64
N ASP A 154 -12.99 -0.68 -14.96
CA ASP A 154 -13.32 -0.19 -16.28
C ASP A 154 -12.12 0.56 -16.89
N HIS A 155 -11.36 -0.17 -17.71
CA HIS A 155 -10.27 0.33 -18.54
C HIS A 155 -10.66 0.34 -20.02
N SER A 156 -11.92 0.63 -20.33
CA SER A 156 -12.41 0.73 -21.73
C SER A 156 -11.79 1.93 -22.46
N GLU A 157 -11.49 3.00 -21.73
CA GLU A 157 -10.68 4.13 -22.19
C GLU A 157 -9.20 3.80 -22.05
N PHE A 158 -8.70 2.95 -22.91
CA PHE A 158 -7.38 2.30 -22.79
C PHE A 158 -6.19 3.17 -23.23
N ALA A 159 -6.42 4.31 -23.89
CA ALA A 159 -5.36 5.24 -24.30
C ALA A 159 -5.12 6.35 -23.27
N ASP A 160 -5.06 6.00 -22.01
CA ASP A 160 -5.12 6.89 -20.85
C ASP A 160 -3.76 7.25 -20.24
N SER A 161 -2.70 6.56 -20.66
CA SER A 161 -1.33 6.80 -20.19
C SER A 161 -0.32 6.79 -21.34
N ARG A 162 0.97 6.92 -21.02
CA ARG A 162 2.09 6.86 -21.96
C ARG A 162 3.07 5.71 -21.64
N TRP A 163 2.63 4.78 -20.80
CA TRP A 163 3.33 3.55 -20.41
C TRP A 163 2.30 2.46 -20.14
N TYR A 164 2.77 1.24 -19.99
CA TYR A 164 1.92 0.10 -19.69
C TYR A 164 1.37 0.21 -18.25
N THR A 165 0.07 0.19 -18.10
CA THR A 165 -0.64 0.35 -16.82
C THR A 165 -1.30 -0.93 -16.32
N GLY A 166 -1.43 -1.93 -17.19
CA GLY A 166 -2.21 -3.13 -16.90
C GLY A 166 -3.70 -2.86 -16.73
N SER A 167 -4.42 -3.85 -16.23
CA SER A 167 -5.86 -3.74 -15.95
C SER A 167 -6.28 -4.75 -14.88
N GLY A 168 -7.11 -4.32 -13.92
CA GLY A 168 -7.69 -5.21 -12.93
C GLY A 168 -7.31 -4.92 -11.50
N ILE A 169 -7.57 -5.87 -10.61
CA ILE A 169 -7.10 -5.81 -9.23
C ILE A 169 -5.65 -6.30 -9.21
N TYR A 170 -4.72 -5.37 -9.46
CA TYR A 170 -3.32 -5.69 -9.73
C TYR A 170 -2.39 -5.58 -8.53
N ARG A 171 -2.95 -5.26 -7.35
CA ARG A 171 -2.28 -5.25 -6.04
C ARG A 171 -3.12 -6.00 -5.02
N ASP A 172 -2.56 -6.22 -3.85
CA ASP A 172 -3.19 -7.00 -2.79
C ASP A 172 -4.50 -6.40 -2.29
N VAL A 173 -5.37 -7.26 -1.81
CA VAL A 173 -6.65 -6.92 -1.17
C VAL A 173 -6.66 -7.46 0.25
N TYR A 174 -7.15 -6.66 1.20
CA TYR A 174 -7.23 -7.06 2.60
C TYR A 174 -8.63 -6.85 3.17
N LEU A 175 -9.02 -7.72 4.09
CA LEU A 175 -10.11 -7.45 5.03
C LEU A 175 -9.52 -6.98 6.36
N ASP A 176 -10.00 -5.84 6.84
CA ASP A 176 -9.66 -5.29 8.14
C ASP A 176 -10.85 -5.46 9.09
N ILE A 177 -10.64 -6.22 10.18
CA ILE A 177 -11.65 -6.52 11.20
C ILE A 177 -11.28 -5.76 12.48
N LYS A 178 -11.95 -4.65 12.74
CA LYS A 178 -11.59 -3.69 13.78
C LYS A 178 -12.64 -3.63 14.89
N ASP A 179 -12.20 -3.32 16.10
CA ASP A 179 -13.12 -2.92 17.17
C ASP A 179 -13.79 -1.56 16.80
N PRO A 180 -15.00 -1.24 17.34
CA PRO A 180 -15.63 0.06 17.07
C PRO A 180 -14.78 1.27 17.46
N VAL A 181 -13.82 1.08 18.38
CA VAL A 181 -12.76 2.06 18.65
C VAL A 181 -11.43 1.46 18.19
N HIS A 182 -10.82 2.08 17.19
CA HIS A 182 -9.64 1.55 16.52
C HIS A 182 -8.71 2.67 15.97
N ILE A 183 -7.55 2.28 15.50
CA ILE A 183 -6.63 3.16 14.76
C ILE A 183 -7.18 3.35 13.34
N GLY A 184 -7.30 4.60 12.90
CA GLY A 184 -7.79 4.94 11.56
C GLY A 184 -6.89 4.38 10.45
N LEU A 185 -7.41 4.35 9.22
CA LEU A 185 -6.64 4.00 8.02
C LEU A 185 -5.45 4.96 7.89
N TRP A 186 -4.22 4.41 7.80
CA TRP A 186 -2.97 5.19 7.80
C TRP A 186 -2.87 6.19 8.97
N GLY A 187 -3.53 5.88 10.06
CA GLY A 187 -3.69 6.76 11.22
C GLY A 187 -2.48 6.86 12.13
N VAL A 188 -1.36 6.20 11.80
CA VAL A 188 -0.11 6.31 12.55
C VAL A 188 0.93 7.05 11.71
N SER A 189 1.59 8.04 12.29
CA SER A 189 2.77 8.67 11.70
C SER A 189 3.89 8.81 12.72
N PHE A 190 5.13 8.79 12.22
CA PHE A 190 6.34 8.97 13.02
C PHE A 190 7.24 10.02 12.39
N GLN A 191 7.82 10.87 13.23
CA GLN A 191 8.79 11.88 12.81
C GLN A 191 9.86 12.03 13.88
N ALA A 192 11.12 12.22 13.48
CA ALA A 192 12.18 12.68 14.37
C ALA A 192 12.29 14.21 14.24
N ASP A 193 11.85 14.93 15.28
CA ASP A 193 11.81 16.41 15.27
C ASP A 193 13.18 17.06 15.46
N SER A 194 14.01 16.47 16.30
CA SER A 194 15.38 16.93 16.53
C SER A 194 16.32 15.74 16.69
N ILE A 195 17.46 15.82 16.05
CA ILE A 195 18.50 14.80 16.09
C ILE A 195 19.81 15.46 16.50
N ALA A 196 20.34 15.03 17.64
CA ALA A 196 21.66 15.38 18.14
C ALA A 196 22.56 14.13 18.17
N GLU A 197 23.84 14.31 18.47
CA GLU A 197 24.84 13.23 18.46
C GLU A 197 24.43 12.02 19.30
N ARG A 198 23.81 12.25 20.47
CA ARG A 198 23.47 11.20 21.45
C ARG A 198 21.98 11.09 21.76
N SER A 199 21.14 11.85 21.08
CA SER A 199 19.70 11.82 21.33
C SER A 199 18.91 12.23 20.10
N ALA A 200 17.68 11.71 20.01
CA ALA A 200 16.65 12.21 19.09
C ALA A 200 15.31 12.35 19.82
N LEU A 201 14.52 13.31 19.40
CA LEU A 201 13.14 13.44 19.84
C LEU A 201 12.22 12.82 18.78
N GLY A 202 11.54 11.73 19.12
CA GLY A 202 10.54 11.12 18.27
C GLY A 202 9.15 11.61 18.62
N ARG A 203 8.34 11.92 17.58
CA ARG A 203 6.93 12.23 17.69
C ARG A 203 6.12 11.17 16.96
N VAL A 204 5.06 10.68 17.60
CA VAL A 204 4.08 9.75 17.02
C VAL A 204 2.71 10.41 17.07
N ASN A 205 2.04 10.55 15.92
CA ASN A 205 0.65 10.96 15.90
C ASN A 205 -0.22 9.74 15.57
N VAL A 206 -1.35 9.63 16.27
CA VAL A 206 -2.27 8.50 16.15
C VAL A 206 -3.70 9.03 15.98
N GLU A 207 -4.36 8.62 14.91
CA GLU A 207 -5.79 8.86 14.69
C GLU A 207 -6.59 7.73 15.32
N VAL A 208 -7.36 8.03 16.37
CA VAL A 208 -8.25 7.07 17.03
C VAL A 208 -9.67 7.33 16.59
N VAL A 209 -10.23 6.41 15.83
CA VAL A 209 -11.62 6.45 15.37
C VAL A 209 -12.52 5.80 16.40
N ASN A 210 -13.62 6.45 16.76
CA ASN A 210 -14.68 5.88 17.57
C ASN A 210 -16.00 5.95 16.79
N SER A 211 -16.49 4.80 16.34
CA SER A 211 -17.77 4.70 15.61
C SER A 211 -18.98 4.59 16.52
N GLN A 212 -18.78 4.47 17.85
CA GLN A 212 -19.86 4.45 18.81
C GLN A 212 -20.41 5.86 19.05
N PRO A 213 -21.69 6.02 19.42
CA PRO A 213 -22.26 7.33 19.67
C PRO A 213 -21.74 8.00 20.96
N SER A 214 -21.19 7.22 21.89
CA SER A 214 -20.69 7.70 23.18
C SER A 214 -19.19 7.81 23.25
N ASP A 215 -18.72 8.75 24.03
CA ASP A 215 -17.32 8.93 24.35
C ASP A 215 -16.75 7.72 25.10
N LEU A 216 -15.50 7.37 24.80
CA LEU A 216 -14.81 6.27 25.46
C LEU A 216 -13.42 6.71 25.95
N PRO A 217 -13.14 6.63 27.27
CA PRO A 217 -11.77 6.82 27.77
C PRO A 217 -10.83 5.72 27.25
N VAL A 218 -9.72 6.13 26.64
CA VAL A 218 -8.72 5.22 26.09
C VAL A 218 -7.31 5.63 26.46
N SER A 219 -6.40 4.67 26.47
CA SER A 219 -4.96 4.89 26.54
C SER A 219 -4.33 4.53 25.21
N VAL A 220 -3.56 5.45 24.65
CA VAL A 220 -2.74 5.24 23.44
C VAL A 220 -1.29 5.09 23.91
N ARG A 221 -0.64 4.01 23.52
CA ARG A 221 0.75 3.72 23.88
C ARG A 221 1.57 3.49 22.63
N ALA A 222 2.74 4.11 22.56
CA ALA A 222 3.74 3.89 21.52
C ALA A 222 5.02 3.31 22.14
N VAL A 223 5.59 2.31 21.52
CA VAL A 223 6.86 1.66 21.90
C VAL A 223 7.74 1.57 20.67
N LEU A 224 8.96 2.09 20.77
CA LEU A 224 9.99 1.97 19.75
C LEU A 224 10.94 0.82 20.14
N ILE A 225 11.15 -0.12 19.24
CA ILE A 225 11.92 -1.36 19.48
C ILE A 225 13.07 -1.42 18.48
N ASP A 226 14.27 -1.72 18.95
CA ASP A 226 15.44 -1.86 18.10
C ASP A 226 15.45 -3.21 17.34
N GLU A 227 16.45 -3.42 16.48
CA GLU A 227 16.66 -4.64 15.72
C GLU A 227 16.88 -5.90 16.57
N ASN A 228 17.29 -5.73 17.84
CA ASN A 228 17.49 -6.83 18.78
C ASN A 228 16.23 -7.14 19.60
N GLY A 229 15.10 -6.49 19.28
CA GLY A 229 13.83 -6.65 19.99
C GLY A 229 13.78 -5.92 21.34
N ARG A 230 14.70 -4.95 21.61
CA ARG A 230 14.76 -4.21 22.88
C ARG A 230 13.95 -2.93 22.75
N PRO A 231 13.05 -2.62 23.69
CA PRO A 231 12.39 -1.32 23.76
C PRO A 231 13.43 -0.23 24.07
N VAL A 232 13.59 0.72 23.15
CA VAL A 232 14.53 1.86 23.28
C VAL A 232 13.85 3.16 23.67
N ALA A 233 12.54 3.28 23.38
CA ALA A 233 11.74 4.40 23.82
C ALA A 233 10.27 3.99 23.96
N LYS A 234 9.54 4.67 24.84
CA LYS A 234 8.10 4.45 25.04
C LYS A 234 7.42 5.74 25.50
N SER A 235 6.17 5.89 25.10
CA SER A 235 5.29 6.95 25.58
C SER A 235 3.86 6.43 25.69
N ALA A 236 3.06 7.04 26.54
CA ALA A 236 1.65 6.76 26.65
C ALA A 236 0.87 8.05 26.89
N PHE A 237 -0.31 8.12 26.30
CA PHE A 237 -1.19 9.26 26.41
C PHE A 237 -2.63 8.77 26.68
N SER A 238 -3.23 9.29 27.74
CA SER A 238 -4.64 9.00 28.04
C SER A 238 -5.51 10.11 27.47
N THR A 239 -6.55 9.74 26.75
CA THR A 239 -7.48 10.66 26.12
C THR A 239 -8.89 10.08 26.12
N VAL A 240 -9.84 10.85 25.62
CA VAL A 240 -11.21 10.41 25.37
C VAL A 240 -11.38 10.30 23.86
N ALA A 241 -11.66 9.10 23.38
CA ALA A 241 -12.09 8.88 22.00
C ALA A 241 -13.54 9.36 21.88
N ALA A 242 -13.71 10.56 21.33
CA ALA A 242 -15.02 11.21 21.22
C ALA A 242 -15.96 10.40 20.35
N GLY A 243 -17.23 10.27 20.77
CA GLY A 243 -18.24 9.47 20.08
C GLY A 243 -18.51 9.95 18.65
N ALA A 244 -18.62 9.01 17.72
CA ALA A 244 -18.84 9.23 16.29
C ALA A 244 -17.80 10.19 15.63
N LYS A 245 -16.55 10.17 16.14
CA LYS A 245 -15.48 11.08 15.68
C LYS A 245 -14.12 10.40 15.62
N THR A 246 -13.19 11.09 14.96
CA THR A 246 -11.76 10.79 15.01
C THR A 246 -11.08 11.73 16.02
N THR A 247 -10.34 11.17 16.96
CA THR A 247 -9.57 11.89 17.98
C THR A 247 -8.08 11.77 17.65
N GLN A 248 -7.35 12.89 17.68
CA GLN A 248 -5.90 12.91 17.50
C GLN A 248 -5.20 12.70 18.84
N ALA A 249 -4.25 11.76 18.89
CA ALA A 249 -3.36 11.57 20.02
C ALA A 249 -1.91 11.79 19.57
N ALA A 250 -1.22 12.72 20.23
CA ALA A 250 0.20 13.01 19.98
C ALA A 250 1.04 12.50 21.14
N LEU A 251 2.06 11.70 20.82
CA LEU A 251 3.01 11.14 21.78
C LEU A 251 4.41 11.58 21.39
N SER A 252 5.26 11.85 22.39
CA SER A 252 6.66 12.15 22.18
C SER A 252 7.52 11.34 23.14
N PHE A 253 8.73 10.99 22.70
CA PHE A 253 9.71 10.29 23.51
C PHE A 253 11.14 10.63 23.08
N SER A 254 12.05 10.64 24.05
CA SER A 254 13.48 10.75 23.78
C SER A 254 14.07 9.38 23.44
N ILE A 255 14.93 9.36 22.43
CA ILE A 255 15.64 8.17 21.97
C ILE A 255 17.13 8.41 22.24
N GLY A 256 17.71 7.61 23.14
CA GLY A 256 19.14 7.68 23.45
C GLY A 256 20.00 6.98 22.41
N ASN A 257 21.11 7.61 22.00
CA ASN A 257 22.07 7.09 21.01
C ASN A 257 21.39 6.51 19.78
N PRO A 258 20.59 7.31 19.03
CA PRO A 258 19.80 6.81 17.92
C PRO A 258 20.69 6.28 16.78
N ARG A 259 20.34 5.15 16.22
CA ARG A 259 20.93 4.65 14.97
C ARG A 259 20.17 5.29 13.82
N LEU A 260 20.86 6.16 13.09
CA LEU A 260 20.25 6.90 12.00
C LEU A 260 20.10 6.00 10.77
N TRP A 261 18.93 6.09 10.12
CA TRP A 261 18.73 5.50 8.81
C TRP A 261 19.55 6.25 7.76
N SER A 262 20.22 5.51 6.90
CA SER A 262 20.95 6.05 5.76
C SER A 262 21.01 5.03 4.62
N ILE A 263 21.39 5.47 3.42
CA ILE A 263 21.54 4.60 2.23
C ILE A 263 22.53 3.45 2.50
N ALA A 264 23.64 3.73 3.19
CA ALA A 264 24.65 2.73 3.49
C ALA A 264 24.27 1.83 4.68
N HIS A 265 23.54 2.38 5.63
CA HIS A 265 23.11 1.71 6.86
C HIS A 265 21.62 2.00 7.10
N PRO A 266 20.72 1.24 6.47
CA PRO A 266 19.27 1.44 6.58
C PRO A 266 18.76 0.92 7.93
N SER A 267 19.17 1.60 9.02
CA SER A 267 18.80 1.23 10.38
C SER A 267 17.33 1.53 10.63
N LEU A 268 16.54 0.52 10.88
CA LEU A 268 15.11 0.62 11.15
C LEU A 268 14.80 0.22 12.57
N TYR A 269 13.74 0.82 13.10
CA TYR A 269 13.11 0.47 14.36
C TYR A 269 11.71 -0.06 14.09
N ARG A 270 11.22 -0.94 14.94
CA ARG A 270 9.80 -1.31 14.96
C ARG A 270 9.06 -0.36 15.89
N LEU A 271 8.12 0.39 15.36
CA LEU A 271 7.17 1.17 16.14
C LEU A 271 5.90 0.33 16.34
N THR A 272 5.50 0.14 17.59
CA THR A 272 4.21 -0.49 17.93
C THR A 272 3.34 0.53 18.62
N VAL A 273 2.10 0.68 18.13
CA VAL A 273 1.07 1.54 18.72
C VAL A 273 -0.09 0.67 19.17
N THR A 274 -0.56 0.89 20.40
CA THR A 274 -1.75 0.19 20.94
C THR A 274 -2.76 1.19 21.48
N VAL A 275 -4.03 0.94 21.20
CA VAL A 275 -5.18 1.64 21.80
C VAL A 275 -5.89 0.68 22.74
N SER A 276 -6.08 1.06 24.00
CA SER A 276 -6.68 0.20 25.00
C SER A 276 -7.69 0.93 25.88
N GLN A 277 -8.67 0.18 26.41
CA GLN A 277 -9.59 0.60 27.46
C GLN A 277 -9.28 -0.23 28.70
N GLY A 278 -8.73 0.40 29.74
CA GLY A 278 -8.18 -0.33 30.87
C GLY A 278 -7.12 -1.34 30.43
N THR A 279 -7.32 -2.63 30.73
CA THR A 279 -6.43 -3.72 30.33
C THR A 279 -6.76 -4.33 28.97
N LYS A 280 -7.92 -4.01 28.38
CA LYS A 280 -8.35 -4.54 27.08
C LYS A 280 -7.70 -3.77 25.94
N VAL A 281 -6.91 -4.46 25.12
CA VAL A 281 -6.40 -3.92 23.85
C VAL A 281 -7.53 -3.93 22.82
N LEU A 282 -7.95 -2.74 22.40
CA LEU A 282 -8.97 -2.53 21.36
C LEU A 282 -8.33 -2.71 19.99
N ASP A 283 -7.23 -1.97 19.71
CA ASP A 283 -6.52 -2.08 18.45
C ASP A 283 -5.01 -1.97 18.65
N SER A 284 -4.27 -2.48 17.67
CA SER A 284 -2.81 -2.35 17.60
C SER A 284 -2.33 -2.27 16.17
N TRP A 285 -1.30 -1.46 15.98
CA TRP A 285 -0.57 -1.30 14.73
C TRP A 285 0.93 -1.46 14.99
N SER A 286 1.66 -2.05 14.04
CA SER A 286 3.12 -2.16 14.09
C SER A 286 3.68 -1.94 12.69
N GLY A 287 4.76 -1.16 12.60
CA GLY A 287 5.45 -0.89 11.34
C GLY A 287 6.90 -0.49 11.57
N GLN A 288 7.68 -0.48 10.50
CA GLN A 288 9.06 -0.04 10.52
C GLN A 288 9.13 1.48 10.39
N VAL A 289 10.08 2.11 11.11
CA VAL A 289 10.35 3.54 11.04
C VAL A 289 11.86 3.78 11.09
N GLY A 290 12.32 4.83 10.43
CA GLY A 290 13.73 5.25 10.45
C GLY A 290 13.90 6.63 11.06
N ILE A 291 15.01 6.84 11.74
CA ILE A 291 15.39 8.14 12.31
C ILE A 291 16.39 8.78 11.37
N ARG A 292 16.05 9.94 10.81
CA ARG A 292 16.92 10.66 9.88
C ARG A 292 16.60 12.16 9.89
N SER A 293 17.55 12.96 9.41
CA SER A 293 17.32 14.36 9.04
C SER A 293 17.61 14.57 7.56
N CYS A 294 16.79 15.40 6.92
CA CYS A 294 16.95 15.80 5.53
C CYS A 294 16.93 17.32 5.42
N ARG A 295 17.79 17.85 4.55
CA ARG A 295 17.84 19.28 4.24
C ARG A 295 18.13 19.47 2.74
N PHE A 296 17.39 20.34 2.12
CA PHE A 296 17.66 20.83 0.78
C PHE A 296 18.28 22.23 0.88
N ASP A 297 19.39 22.42 0.19
CA ASP A 297 20.07 23.69 0.12
C ASP A 297 20.15 24.15 -1.34
N PRO A 298 19.79 25.39 -1.65
CA PRO A 298 19.74 25.86 -3.05
C PRO A 298 21.10 25.89 -3.73
N ASN A 299 22.20 25.97 -2.97
CA ASN A 299 23.56 26.05 -3.52
C ASN A 299 24.33 24.74 -3.40
N GLU A 300 24.10 23.98 -2.33
CA GLU A 300 24.84 22.76 -1.99
C GLU A 300 24.08 21.47 -2.27
N GLY A 301 22.76 21.55 -2.52
CA GLY A 301 21.93 20.41 -2.85
C GLY A 301 21.37 19.67 -1.62
N PHE A 302 21.27 18.34 -1.72
CA PHE A 302 20.63 17.50 -0.72
C PHE A 302 21.58 17.02 0.37
N PHE A 303 21.11 17.07 1.62
CA PHE A 303 21.83 16.55 2.79
C PHE A 303 20.99 15.51 3.52
N LEU A 304 21.60 14.36 3.79
CA LEU A 304 21.05 13.32 4.64
C LEU A 304 21.90 13.21 5.90
N ASN A 305 21.29 13.36 7.08
CA ASN A 305 21.97 13.35 8.38
C ASN A 305 23.16 14.29 8.45
N GLY A 306 23.00 15.51 7.92
CA GLY A 306 24.03 16.54 7.89
C GLY A 306 25.16 16.33 6.88
N ARG A 307 25.13 15.24 6.09
CA ARG A 307 26.14 14.97 5.04
C ARG A 307 25.57 15.25 3.67
N ASN A 308 26.30 16.00 2.85
CA ASN A 308 25.91 16.23 1.45
C ASN A 308 25.87 14.90 0.70
N LEU A 309 24.80 14.67 -0.04
CA LEU A 309 24.55 13.44 -0.78
C LEU A 309 24.12 13.75 -2.19
N LYS A 310 24.86 13.23 -3.18
CA LYS A 310 24.45 13.28 -4.57
C LYS A 310 23.38 12.24 -4.83
N ILE A 311 22.20 12.70 -5.24
CA ILE A 311 21.09 11.83 -5.67
C ILE A 311 21.47 11.18 -7.02
N LYS A 312 21.49 9.85 -7.05
CA LYS A 312 21.75 9.02 -8.23
C LYS A 312 20.55 8.11 -8.42
N GLY A 313 19.58 8.54 -9.20
CA GLY A 313 18.30 7.87 -9.30
C GLY A 313 17.95 7.45 -10.72
N VAL A 314 16.96 6.57 -10.79
CA VAL A 314 16.29 6.12 -12.00
C VAL A 314 14.78 6.28 -11.85
N CYS A 315 14.10 6.53 -12.99
CA CYS A 315 12.64 6.43 -13.05
C CYS A 315 12.22 4.96 -13.16
N VAL A 316 11.19 4.58 -12.45
CA VAL A 316 10.61 3.23 -12.51
C VAL A 316 9.11 3.30 -12.67
N HIS A 317 8.54 2.37 -13.43
CA HIS A 317 7.11 2.11 -13.52
C HIS A 317 6.76 0.82 -12.78
N ASP A 318 5.48 0.61 -12.51
CA ASP A 318 4.99 -0.56 -11.77
C ASP A 318 5.20 -1.89 -12.50
N ASP A 319 5.35 -1.88 -13.83
CA ASP A 319 5.38 -3.09 -14.65
C ASP A 319 6.67 -3.91 -14.53
N ALA A 320 6.57 -5.18 -14.87
CA ALA A 320 7.69 -6.11 -14.95
C ALA A 320 7.71 -6.92 -16.27
N GLY A 321 7.54 -6.23 -17.39
CA GLY A 321 7.55 -6.83 -18.71
C GLY A 321 6.48 -7.91 -18.85
N VAL A 322 6.87 -9.15 -19.10
CA VAL A 322 5.94 -10.28 -19.30
C VAL A 322 5.05 -10.60 -18.09
N LEU A 323 5.35 -10.07 -16.92
CA LEU A 323 4.54 -10.23 -15.72
C LEU A 323 3.45 -9.14 -15.60
N GLY A 324 3.46 -8.15 -16.49
CA GLY A 324 2.54 -7.01 -16.39
C GLY A 324 2.77 -6.19 -15.13
N VAL A 325 1.68 -5.71 -14.51
CA VAL A 325 1.73 -4.90 -13.28
C VAL A 325 1.39 -5.68 -12.01
N ALA A 326 0.98 -6.92 -12.11
CA ALA A 326 0.84 -7.83 -10.97
C ALA A 326 2.20 -8.40 -10.58
N VAL A 327 3.09 -7.54 -10.09
CA VAL A 327 4.52 -7.84 -9.92
C VAL A 327 4.78 -8.49 -8.56
N PRO A 328 5.32 -9.72 -8.50
CA PRO A 328 5.73 -10.32 -7.24
C PRO A 328 6.84 -9.51 -6.54
N ARG A 329 6.79 -9.46 -5.20
CA ARG A 329 7.75 -8.73 -4.36
C ARG A 329 9.21 -9.09 -4.67
N GLU A 330 9.49 -10.36 -4.97
CA GLU A 330 10.82 -10.88 -5.26
C GLU A 330 11.45 -10.25 -6.53
N VAL A 331 10.64 -9.88 -7.49
CA VAL A 331 11.09 -9.18 -8.70
C VAL A 331 11.64 -7.81 -8.34
N TRP A 332 10.96 -7.08 -7.45
CA TRP A 332 11.45 -5.80 -6.95
C TRP A 332 12.69 -5.95 -6.07
N VAL A 333 12.77 -6.97 -5.22
CA VAL A 333 14.00 -7.28 -4.47
C VAL A 333 15.19 -7.46 -5.41
N ARG A 334 15.00 -8.22 -6.51
CA ARG A 334 16.05 -8.39 -7.52
C ARG A 334 16.41 -7.07 -8.22
N ARG A 335 15.42 -6.29 -8.66
CA ARG A 335 15.63 -4.98 -9.32
C ARG A 335 16.40 -4.03 -8.41
N LEU A 336 15.99 -3.87 -7.19
CA LEU A 336 16.65 -2.99 -6.22
C LEU A 336 18.08 -3.42 -5.96
N ARG A 337 18.35 -4.72 -5.85
CA ARG A 337 19.73 -5.23 -5.70
C ARG A 337 20.61 -4.81 -6.88
N VAL A 338 20.16 -5.05 -8.11
CA VAL A 338 20.90 -4.68 -9.34
C VAL A 338 21.12 -3.17 -9.41
N LEU A 339 20.11 -2.37 -9.08
CA LEU A 339 20.23 -0.91 -9.06
C LEU A 339 21.25 -0.44 -8.01
N LYS A 340 21.23 -1.04 -6.81
CA LYS A 340 22.20 -0.72 -5.76
C LYS A 340 23.63 -1.09 -6.15
N GLU A 341 23.84 -2.25 -6.73
CA GLU A 341 25.15 -2.69 -7.28
C GLU A 341 25.65 -1.74 -8.37
N SER A 342 24.75 -1.16 -9.16
CA SER A 342 25.06 -0.15 -10.17
C SER A 342 25.33 1.25 -9.60
N GLY A 343 25.26 1.42 -8.26
CA GLY A 343 25.48 2.69 -7.57
C GLY A 343 24.28 3.62 -7.51
N CYS A 344 23.07 3.14 -7.83
CA CYS A 344 21.82 3.86 -7.68
C CYS A 344 21.45 3.94 -6.18
N ASN A 345 20.93 5.09 -5.75
CA ASN A 345 20.52 5.32 -4.37
C ASN A 345 19.11 5.91 -4.23
N THR A 346 18.44 6.16 -5.34
CA THR A 346 17.14 6.83 -5.38
C THR A 346 16.27 6.25 -6.48
N LEU A 347 14.98 6.09 -6.21
CA LEU A 347 13.96 5.82 -7.21
C LEU A 347 13.06 7.04 -7.38
N ARG A 348 12.68 7.35 -8.60
CA ARG A 348 11.54 8.20 -8.92
C ARG A 348 10.40 7.30 -9.35
N LEU A 349 9.33 7.29 -8.58
CA LEU A 349 8.16 6.45 -8.85
C LEU A 349 7.28 7.12 -9.92
N SER A 350 7.53 6.77 -11.15
CA SER A 350 6.91 7.41 -12.32
C SER A 350 5.56 6.75 -12.64
N HIS A 351 4.47 7.46 -12.70
CA HIS A 351 4.21 8.84 -12.25
C HIS A 351 3.02 8.79 -11.30
N ASN A 352 3.06 7.91 -10.31
CA ASN A 352 1.95 7.55 -9.45
C ASN A 352 2.46 6.79 -8.20
N PRO A 353 1.66 6.69 -7.15
CA PRO A 353 1.97 5.84 -6.01
C PRO A 353 2.10 4.38 -6.44
N HIS A 354 3.14 3.69 -5.95
CA HIS A 354 3.40 2.28 -6.22
C HIS A 354 2.80 1.37 -5.13
N ALA A 355 2.98 0.06 -5.27
CA ALA A 355 2.55 -0.92 -4.27
C ALA A 355 3.25 -0.71 -2.93
N ASP A 356 2.52 -0.86 -1.81
CA ASP A 356 2.98 -0.60 -0.44
C ASP A 356 4.28 -1.33 -0.09
N TYR A 357 4.43 -2.58 -0.53
CA TYR A 357 5.64 -3.37 -0.26
C TYR A 357 6.91 -2.80 -0.89
N LEU A 358 6.83 -2.00 -1.98
CA LEU A 358 8.01 -1.38 -2.59
C LEU A 358 8.62 -0.33 -1.68
N TYR A 359 7.79 0.44 -0.99
CA TYR A 359 8.25 1.43 -0.02
C TYR A 359 8.98 0.74 1.14
N THR A 360 8.39 -0.33 1.69
CA THR A 360 9.04 -1.14 2.73
C THR A 360 10.39 -1.70 2.26
N LEU A 361 10.48 -2.19 1.01
CA LEU A 361 11.75 -2.66 0.44
C LEU A 361 12.79 -1.55 0.33
N CYS A 362 12.38 -0.34 -0.03
CA CYS A 362 13.28 0.80 -0.12
C CYS A 362 13.79 1.24 1.26
N ASP A 363 12.95 1.17 2.30
CA ASP A 363 13.38 1.36 3.69
C ASP A 363 14.48 0.37 4.08
N GLU A 364 14.26 -0.92 3.82
CA GLU A 364 15.13 -2.02 4.18
C GLU A 364 16.45 -2.03 3.39
N MET A 365 16.39 -1.66 2.13
CA MET A 365 17.52 -1.72 1.22
C MET A 365 18.28 -0.40 1.08
N GLY A 366 17.81 0.68 1.73
CA GLY A 366 18.47 1.97 1.75
C GLY A 366 18.37 2.70 0.40
N PHE A 367 17.14 2.91 -0.08
CA PHE A 367 16.84 3.76 -1.23
C PHE A 367 16.04 4.98 -0.78
N LEU A 368 16.35 6.14 -1.32
CA LEU A 368 15.48 7.30 -1.28
C LEU A 368 14.37 7.13 -2.33
N ILE A 369 13.22 7.74 -2.08
CA ILE A 369 12.12 7.77 -3.07
C ILE A 369 11.73 9.23 -3.31
N MET A 370 11.54 9.54 -4.59
CA MET A 370 10.73 10.65 -5.06
C MET A 370 9.37 10.07 -5.44
N ASP A 371 8.38 10.29 -4.56
CA ASP A 371 7.03 9.81 -4.77
C ASP A 371 6.24 10.79 -5.62
N GLU A 372 5.39 10.29 -6.51
CA GLU A 372 4.60 11.11 -7.43
C GLU A 372 3.12 10.74 -7.33
N ALA A 373 2.25 11.76 -7.29
CA ALA A 373 0.82 11.54 -7.19
C ALA A 373 0.17 11.36 -8.58
N PHE A 374 0.63 12.13 -9.60
CA PHE A 374 -0.04 12.22 -10.89
C PHE A 374 0.93 12.40 -12.05
N ASP A 375 0.66 11.72 -13.17
CA ASP A 375 1.34 12.00 -14.45
C ASP A 375 0.86 13.32 -15.08
N GLU A 376 -0.40 13.63 -14.96
CA GLU A 376 -1.02 14.85 -15.47
C GLU A 376 -2.00 15.42 -14.45
N TRP A 377 -2.24 16.73 -14.53
CA TRP A 377 -3.06 17.46 -13.56
C TRP A 377 -4.34 18.00 -14.24
N GLU A 378 -4.52 19.33 -14.33
CA GLU A 378 -5.70 19.94 -14.95
C GLU A 378 -5.68 19.84 -16.48
N THR A 379 -4.50 19.78 -17.09
CA THR A 379 -4.36 19.70 -18.54
C THR A 379 -3.88 18.31 -18.94
N GLY A 380 -4.67 17.65 -19.79
CA GLY A 380 -4.33 16.34 -20.32
C GLY A 380 -3.13 16.38 -21.23
N LYS A 381 -2.27 15.37 -21.13
CA LYS A 381 -1.12 15.15 -22.01
C LYS A 381 -1.52 14.36 -23.24
N ASN A 382 -0.72 14.48 -24.31
CA ASN A 382 -0.90 13.65 -25.50
C ASN A 382 -0.73 12.16 -25.16
N LYS A 383 -1.64 11.35 -25.64
CA LYS A 383 -1.60 9.88 -25.51
C LYS A 383 -1.36 9.26 -26.89
N TRP A 384 -0.51 8.26 -26.95
CA TRP A 384 -0.13 7.62 -28.23
C TRP A 384 -1.06 6.45 -28.52
N ILE A 385 -1.97 6.67 -29.45
CA ILE A 385 -2.90 5.63 -29.90
C ILE A 385 -2.20 4.73 -30.93
N LYS A 386 -1.46 5.33 -31.89
CA LYS A 386 -0.75 4.60 -32.94
C LYS A 386 0.68 5.14 -33.07
N GLY A 387 1.67 4.25 -32.97
CA GLY A 387 3.08 4.59 -33.13
C GLY A 387 3.60 5.62 -32.12
N TRP A 388 4.86 5.99 -32.28
CA TRP A 388 5.52 6.95 -31.39
C TRP A 388 5.04 8.39 -31.68
N ASN A 389 4.65 9.07 -30.61
CA ASN A 389 4.24 10.50 -30.62
C ASN A 389 3.07 10.83 -31.59
N GLN A 390 2.26 9.84 -31.92
CA GLN A 390 1.05 9.99 -32.73
C GLN A 390 -0.17 9.78 -31.83
N GLY A 391 -0.52 10.80 -31.06
CA GLY A 391 -1.61 10.73 -30.11
C GLY A 391 -2.63 11.86 -30.29
N THR A 392 -3.74 11.74 -29.59
CA THR A 392 -4.70 12.80 -29.40
C THR A 392 -4.38 13.54 -28.12
N PRO A 393 -4.47 14.87 -28.09
CA PRO A 393 -4.32 15.65 -26.86
C PRO A 393 -5.39 15.31 -25.85
N GLY A 394 -4.98 15.16 -24.59
CA GLY A 394 -5.81 15.34 -23.43
C GLY A 394 -7.13 14.57 -23.36
N LYS A 395 -7.14 13.27 -23.66
CA LYS A 395 -8.32 12.42 -23.51
C LYS A 395 -8.00 11.21 -22.65
N ASP A 396 -9.00 10.75 -21.90
CA ASP A 396 -8.99 9.51 -21.13
C ASP A 396 -7.96 9.45 -19.97
N GLY A 397 -7.48 10.60 -19.47
CA GLY A 397 -6.44 10.67 -18.45
C GLY A 397 -6.91 11.16 -17.08
N ALA A 398 -5.95 11.29 -16.15
CA ALA A 398 -6.21 11.75 -14.78
C ALA A 398 -6.81 13.17 -14.73
N HIS A 399 -6.52 14.01 -15.72
CA HIS A 399 -7.06 15.38 -15.81
C HIS A 399 -8.58 15.43 -15.82
N GLU A 400 -9.27 14.40 -16.31
CA GLU A 400 -10.75 14.37 -16.38
C GLU A 400 -11.42 14.28 -15.01
N TYR A 401 -10.73 13.72 -14.03
CA TYR A 401 -11.23 13.61 -12.65
C TYR A 401 -10.41 14.40 -11.63
N PHE A 402 -9.35 15.11 -12.08
CA PHE A 402 -8.42 15.81 -11.21
C PHE A 402 -9.11 16.83 -10.30
N ALA A 403 -10.02 17.64 -10.83
CA ALA A 403 -10.75 18.66 -10.04
C ALA A 403 -11.59 18.06 -8.90
N ALA A 404 -12.12 16.83 -9.08
CA ALA A 404 -12.95 16.18 -8.09
C ALA A 404 -12.17 15.27 -7.12
N TRP A 405 -11.02 14.74 -7.54
CA TRP A 405 -10.32 13.67 -6.83
C TRP A 405 -8.87 14.01 -6.48
N GLY A 406 -8.25 14.99 -7.12
CA GLY A 406 -6.82 15.25 -6.98
C GLY A 406 -6.39 15.54 -5.54
N GLU A 407 -7.14 16.36 -4.80
CA GLU A 407 -6.85 16.66 -3.40
C GLU A 407 -6.94 15.40 -2.53
N ARG A 408 -7.97 14.57 -2.75
CA ARG A 408 -8.14 13.31 -2.02
C ARG A 408 -7.04 12.32 -2.34
N ASP A 409 -6.73 12.12 -3.63
CA ASP A 409 -5.70 11.18 -4.06
C ASP A 409 -4.32 11.56 -3.53
N LEU A 410 -3.98 12.87 -3.55
CA LEU A 410 -2.75 13.38 -2.96
C LEU A 410 -2.72 13.20 -1.44
N SER A 411 -3.83 13.51 -0.76
CA SER A 411 -3.93 13.34 0.69
C SER A 411 -3.80 11.87 1.11
N ASP A 412 -4.43 10.96 0.36
CA ASP A 412 -4.36 9.51 0.61
C ASP A 412 -2.93 8.98 0.40
N MET A 413 -2.23 9.40 -0.67
CA MET A 413 -0.82 9.08 -0.90
C MET A 413 0.06 9.55 0.27
N VAL A 414 -0.03 10.83 0.63
CA VAL A 414 0.78 11.40 1.73
C VAL A 414 0.49 10.68 3.05
N LYS A 415 -0.77 10.41 3.38
CA LYS A 415 -1.13 9.69 4.61
C LYS A 415 -0.59 8.28 4.65
N ARG A 416 -0.69 7.55 3.54
CA ARG A 416 -0.20 6.18 3.41
C ARG A 416 1.32 6.13 3.60
N ASP A 417 2.03 7.02 2.91
CA ASP A 417 3.47 6.87 2.70
C ASP A 417 4.33 7.66 3.70
N ARG A 418 3.75 8.62 4.46
CA ARG A 418 4.47 9.47 5.45
C ARG A 418 5.14 8.72 6.60
N ILE A 419 4.89 7.43 6.77
CA ILE A 419 5.54 6.60 7.81
C ILE A 419 6.97 6.21 7.41
N HIS A 420 7.27 6.22 6.13
CA HIS A 420 8.54 5.78 5.57
C HIS A 420 9.64 6.84 5.70
N PRO A 421 10.88 6.47 6.10
CA PRO A 421 11.95 7.43 6.36
C PRO A 421 12.57 8.06 5.12
N PHE A 422 12.27 7.60 3.92
CA PHE A 422 12.95 8.00 2.68
C PHE A 422 12.14 8.96 1.79
N ILE A 423 10.87 9.24 2.13
CA ILE A 423 9.97 10.08 1.29
C ILE A 423 10.27 11.56 1.48
N HIS A 424 10.35 12.25 0.36
CA HIS A 424 10.48 13.71 0.25
C HIS A 424 9.58 14.25 -0.85
#